data_cd0be387b6843e63ce4eae1ff95a50ac
#
_entry.id   cd0be387b6843e63ce4eae1ff95a50ac
#
_cell.length_a   1.000
_cell.length_b   1.000
_cell.length_c   1.000
_cell.angle_alpha   90.00
_cell.angle_beta   90.00
_cell.angle_gamma   90.00
#
_symmetry.space_group_name_H-M   'P 1'
#
loop_
_entity.id
_entity.type
_entity.pdbx_description
1 polymer ?
#
loop_
_entity_poly.entity_id
_entity_poly.type
_entity_poly.pdbx_seq_one_letter_code
_entity_poly.pdbx_strand_id
1 'polypeptide(L)'
;HEKEGSFYTIKQLWSPVQIMNTSVDKQFDGKFSVENRYDFLNLNTCRFLWKQVKFPTATDASNTTAQVLKQGEVQGSDVAAHSAGVLDIKTTILPDADALFLTAIDRYGHELWRWTFPVNKLNQANEVLSPLSNKVTSTETENELTVKAKNHTFIFSKKDGQLKGVSVNNRKISFANGPRFIGARRADRSLDQFYNHDDEKAKEKDRTYSEFPDAAVFTKLDVKEDGGNLIVTANYKLGNLDKVQWTINPNGEAVLDYTYNFSGVVDLMGICFDYPEDQVISKRWLGAGPY
;
A
#
# COMPACT_ATOMS: atom_id res chain seq x y z
N HIS A 1 20.84 14.47 -11.74
CA HIS A 1 19.90 14.99 -10.74
C HIS A 1 18.64 14.13 -10.77
N GLU A 2 18.32 13.51 -9.66
CA GLU A 2 17.07 12.78 -9.48
C GLU A 2 15.95 13.78 -9.14
N LYS A 3 14.73 13.50 -9.63
CA LYS A 3 13.55 14.29 -9.31
C LYS A 3 13.10 13.93 -7.90
N GLU A 4 13.03 14.91 -7.03
CA GLU A 4 12.50 14.74 -5.68
C GLU A 4 10.96 14.72 -5.67
N GLY A 5 10.39 14.28 -4.56
CA GLY A 5 8.93 14.22 -4.39
C GLY A 5 8.23 15.57 -4.61
N SER A 6 8.85 16.66 -4.18
CA SER A 6 8.37 18.03 -4.39
C SER A 6 8.17 18.39 -5.86
N PHE A 7 9.02 17.86 -6.76
CA PHE A 7 8.88 18.06 -8.19
C PHE A 7 7.52 17.55 -8.72
N TYR A 8 7.11 16.37 -8.30
CA TYR A 8 5.85 15.78 -8.75
C TYR A 8 4.64 16.52 -8.17
N THR A 9 4.72 16.93 -6.91
CA THR A 9 3.68 17.76 -6.29
C THR A 9 3.49 19.09 -7.02
N ILE A 10 4.60 19.78 -7.35
CA ILE A 10 4.55 21.03 -8.11
C ILE A 10 4.00 20.77 -9.52
N LYS A 11 4.47 19.74 -10.20
CA LYS A 11 3.99 19.35 -11.54
C LYS A 11 2.48 19.10 -11.55
N GLN A 12 1.93 18.45 -10.53
CA GLN A 12 0.50 18.19 -10.38
C GLN A 12 -0.28 19.48 -10.14
N LEU A 13 0.14 20.30 -9.16
CA LEU A 13 -0.58 21.51 -8.76
C LEU A 13 -0.57 22.57 -9.86
N TRP A 14 0.54 22.67 -10.59
CA TRP A 14 0.71 23.67 -11.66
C TRP A 14 0.36 23.15 -13.04
N SER A 15 -0.09 21.90 -13.15
CA SER A 15 -0.58 21.39 -14.43
C SER A 15 -1.69 22.29 -14.97
N PRO A 16 -1.57 22.75 -16.21
CA PRO A 16 -2.60 23.60 -16.83
C PRO A 16 -3.87 22.83 -17.17
N VAL A 17 -3.87 21.52 -17.01
CA VAL A 17 -5.03 20.64 -17.18
C VAL A 17 -5.30 19.94 -15.87
N GLN A 18 -6.54 20.00 -15.40
CA GLN A 18 -6.97 19.29 -14.21
C GLN A 18 -8.17 18.39 -14.51
N ILE A 19 -8.13 17.17 -14.03
CA ILE A 19 -9.26 16.26 -14.03
C ILE A 19 -9.93 16.31 -12.66
N MET A 20 -11.22 16.62 -12.65
CA MET A 20 -11.99 16.86 -11.44
C MET A 20 -12.57 15.58 -10.85
N ASN A 21 -12.60 14.49 -11.63
CA ASN A 21 -13.04 13.19 -11.15
C ASN A 21 -12.01 12.63 -10.15
N THR A 22 -12.49 12.20 -8.99
CA THR A 22 -11.65 11.59 -7.94
C THR A 22 -11.60 10.07 -8.04
N SER A 23 -12.54 9.45 -8.74
CA SER A 23 -12.65 8.01 -8.91
C SER A 23 -13.30 7.65 -10.25
N VAL A 24 -13.05 6.44 -10.69
CA VAL A 24 -13.68 5.79 -11.85
C VAL A 24 -14.13 4.40 -11.41
N ASP A 25 -15.32 3.99 -11.80
CA ASP A 25 -15.87 2.67 -11.51
C ASP A 25 -16.21 1.91 -12.81
N LYS A 26 -16.81 0.73 -12.66
CA LYS A 26 -17.20 -0.11 -13.82
C LYS A 26 -18.32 0.48 -14.67
N GLN A 27 -19.09 1.44 -14.15
CA GLN A 27 -20.15 2.14 -14.86
C GLN A 27 -19.66 3.41 -15.55
N PHE A 28 -18.37 3.71 -15.48
CA PHE A 28 -17.78 4.89 -16.10
C PHE A 28 -18.08 4.95 -17.61
N ASP A 29 -18.66 6.06 -18.05
CA ASP A 29 -19.15 6.29 -19.42
C ASP A 29 -18.10 6.88 -20.38
N GLY A 30 -16.84 7.01 -19.93
CA GLY A 30 -15.76 7.59 -20.71
C GLY A 30 -15.62 9.11 -20.59
N LYS A 31 -16.40 9.77 -19.72
CA LYS A 31 -16.41 11.22 -19.61
C LYS A 31 -15.78 11.71 -18.35
N PHE A 32 -14.82 12.60 -18.49
CA PHE A 32 -14.18 13.31 -17.38
C PHE A 32 -14.61 14.77 -17.35
N SER A 33 -14.88 15.28 -16.16
CA SER A 33 -14.93 16.73 -15.94
C SER A 33 -13.50 17.27 -15.96
N VAL A 34 -13.23 18.22 -16.83
CA VAL A 34 -11.90 18.79 -17.03
C VAL A 34 -11.93 20.30 -16.84
N GLU A 35 -10.92 20.85 -16.19
CA GLU A 35 -10.65 22.28 -16.09
C GLU A 35 -9.42 22.62 -16.92
N ASN A 36 -9.56 23.60 -17.81
CA ASN A 36 -8.47 24.17 -18.58
C ASN A 36 -7.96 25.44 -17.86
N ARG A 37 -6.75 25.35 -17.28
CA ARG A 37 -6.07 26.44 -16.56
C ARG A 37 -5.02 27.14 -17.41
N TYR A 38 -4.95 26.86 -18.72
CA TYR A 38 -4.12 27.67 -19.61
C TYR A 38 -4.63 29.10 -19.67
N ASP A 39 -3.69 30.05 -19.83
CA ASP A 39 -4.05 31.46 -20.00
C ASP A 39 -4.56 31.79 -21.40
N PHE A 40 -4.01 31.14 -22.43
CA PHE A 40 -4.27 31.48 -23.83
C PHE A 40 -4.62 30.28 -24.73
N LEU A 41 -4.43 29.04 -24.25
CA LEU A 41 -4.61 27.86 -25.09
C LEU A 41 -5.94 27.18 -24.83
N ASN A 42 -6.60 26.80 -25.91
CA ASN A 42 -7.73 25.91 -25.84
C ASN A 42 -7.25 24.48 -25.55
N LEU A 43 -8.04 23.71 -24.80
CA LEU A 43 -7.70 22.32 -24.44
C LEU A 43 -7.58 21.41 -25.64
N ASN A 44 -8.25 21.74 -26.78
CA ASN A 44 -8.14 20.99 -28.02
C ASN A 44 -6.73 21.01 -28.64
N THR A 45 -5.80 21.79 -28.10
CA THR A 45 -4.38 21.75 -28.44
C THR A 45 -3.62 20.62 -27.76
N CYS A 46 -4.22 19.99 -26.75
CA CYS A 46 -3.66 18.86 -26.01
C CYS A 46 -4.18 17.54 -26.54
N ARG A 47 -3.40 16.47 -26.31
CA ARG A 47 -3.79 15.07 -26.58
C ARG A 47 -3.90 14.33 -25.26
N PHE A 48 -4.80 13.37 -25.21
CA PHE A 48 -5.00 12.54 -24.03
C PHE A 48 -4.81 11.07 -24.40
N LEU A 49 -3.79 10.47 -23.79
CA LEU A 49 -3.52 9.03 -23.91
C LEU A 49 -4.19 8.33 -22.74
N TRP A 50 -4.89 7.25 -22.99
CA TRP A 50 -5.47 6.44 -21.92
C TRP A 50 -5.09 4.97 -22.07
N LYS A 51 -4.96 4.28 -20.93
CA LYS A 51 -4.67 2.84 -20.85
C LYS A 51 -5.49 2.21 -19.75
N GLN A 52 -6.16 1.13 -20.06
CA GLN A 52 -6.74 0.23 -19.07
C GLN A 52 -5.77 -0.90 -18.83
N VAL A 53 -5.46 -1.15 -17.57
CA VAL A 53 -4.41 -2.07 -17.18
C VAL A 53 -4.89 -3.08 -16.15
N LYS A 54 -4.26 -4.26 -16.19
CA LYS A 54 -4.36 -5.29 -15.16
C LYS A 54 -3.02 -5.36 -14.43
N PHE A 55 -3.04 -5.31 -13.12
CA PHE A 55 -1.83 -5.43 -12.31
C PHE A 55 -1.41 -6.88 -12.15
N PRO A 56 -0.12 -7.19 -12.08
CA PRO A 56 0.35 -8.51 -11.71
C PRO A 56 -0.05 -8.82 -10.26
N THR A 57 -0.31 -10.09 -9.98
CA THR A 57 -0.57 -10.51 -8.60
C THR A 57 0.70 -10.41 -7.74
N ALA A 58 0.55 -10.30 -6.44
CA ALA A 58 1.69 -10.24 -5.51
C ALA A 58 2.56 -11.51 -5.57
N THR A 59 1.98 -12.64 -5.97
CA THR A 59 2.66 -13.94 -6.10
C THR A 59 3.36 -14.14 -7.44
N ASP A 60 3.09 -13.29 -8.43
CA ASP A 60 3.77 -13.35 -9.73
C ASP A 60 5.14 -12.67 -9.65
N ALA A 61 6.16 -13.46 -9.31
CA ALA A 61 7.54 -12.97 -9.21
C ALA A 61 8.18 -12.64 -10.57
N SER A 62 7.64 -13.17 -11.66
CA SER A 62 8.22 -13.03 -13.02
C SER A 62 7.75 -11.77 -13.73
N ASN A 63 6.59 -11.24 -13.37
CA ASN A 63 5.98 -10.08 -14.02
C ASN A 63 5.86 -8.90 -13.04
N THR A 64 6.61 -7.82 -13.32
CA THR A 64 6.62 -6.60 -12.50
C THR A 64 5.89 -5.44 -13.15
N THR A 65 5.38 -5.62 -14.38
CA THR A 65 4.73 -4.56 -15.15
C THR A 65 3.24 -4.80 -15.30
N ALA A 66 2.46 -3.72 -15.28
CA ALA A 66 1.04 -3.82 -15.57
C ALA A 66 0.79 -4.24 -17.01
N GLN A 67 -0.08 -5.23 -17.20
CA GLN A 67 -0.53 -5.66 -18.53
C GLN A 67 -1.51 -4.63 -19.09
N VAL A 68 -1.23 -4.09 -20.26
CA VAL A 68 -2.15 -3.21 -20.98
C VAL A 68 -3.23 -4.06 -21.64
N LEU A 69 -4.49 -3.88 -21.22
CA LEU A 69 -5.66 -4.56 -21.78
C LEU A 69 -6.23 -3.81 -22.97
N LYS A 70 -6.28 -2.49 -22.87
CA LYS A 70 -6.77 -1.60 -23.93
C LYS A 70 -6.13 -0.24 -23.78
N GLN A 71 -5.91 0.43 -24.89
CA GLN A 71 -5.37 1.79 -24.90
C GLN A 71 -5.92 2.58 -26.08
N GLY A 72 -5.84 3.90 -25.97
CA GLY A 72 -6.24 4.80 -27.04
C GLY A 72 -5.75 6.21 -26.81
N GLU A 73 -6.06 7.05 -27.76
CA GLU A 73 -5.75 8.46 -27.77
C GLU A 73 -6.97 9.26 -28.23
N VAL A 74 -7.20 10.40 -27.62
CA VAL A 74 -8.20 11.37 -28.06
C VAL A 74 -7.60 12.77 -28.04
N GLN A 75 -8.10 13.62 -28.94
CA GLN A 75 -7.82 15.04 -28.91
C GLN A 75 -8.62 15.68 -27.78
N GLY A 76 -8.05 16.68 -27.11
CA GLY A 76 -8.76 17.48 -26.12
C GLY A 76 -10.04 18.11 -26.68
N SER A 77 -11.02 18.25 -25.83
CA SER A 77 -12.29 18.89 -26.18
C SER A 77 -12.11 20.39 -26.38
N ASP A 78 -13.09 21.01 -27.06
CA ASP A 78 -13.14 22.46 -27.20
C ASP A 78 -13.51 23.12 -25.85
N VAL A 79 -12.51 23.36 -25.04
CA VAL A 79 -12.64 24.04 -23.74
C VAL A 79 -11.70 25.23 -23.73
N ALA A 80 -12.26 26.41 -23.69
CA ALA A 80 -11.50 27.68 -23.71
C ALA A 80 -10.59 27.79 -22.47
N ALA A 81 -9.60 28.66 -22.56
CA ALA A 81 -8.77 29.06 -21.41
C ALA A 81 -9.64 29.49 -20.22
N HIS A 82 -9.21 29.14 -19.01
CA HIS A 82 -9.91 29.41 -17.73
C HIS A 82 -11.36 28.91 -17.68
N SER A 83 -11.66 27.82 -18.40
CA SER A 83 -13.00 27.23 -18.46
C SER A 83 -12.98 25.77 -18.07
N ALA A 84 -14.15 25.27 -17.71
CA ALA A 84 -14.39 23.87 -17.45
C ALA A 84 -15.23 23.26 -18.60
N GLY A 85 -15.10 21.95 -18.77
CA GLY A 85 -15.82 21.21 -19.80
C GLY A 85 -15.78 19.71 -19.58
N VAL A 86 -16.07 18.95 -20.62
CA VAL A 86 -16.08 17.49 -20.59
C VAL A 86 -15.07 16.96 -21.60
N LEU A 87 -14.20 16.08 -21.15
CA LEU A 87 -13.31 15.27 -21.98
C LEU A 87 -13.91 13.87 -22.15
N ASP A 88 -14.30 13.50 -23.36
CA ASP A 88 -14.80 12.16 -23.68
C ASP A 88 -13.67 11.32 -24.28
N ILE A 89 -13.18 10.33 -23.53
CA ILE A 89 -12.13 9.41 -23.99
C ILE A 89 -12.67 8.24 -24.82
N LYS A 90 -13.98 8.20 -25.09
CA LYS A 90 -14.67 7.26 -25.98
C LYS A 90 -14.38 5.80 -25.67
N THR A 91 -14.35 5.46 -24.40
CA THR A 91 -14.19 4.07 -23.94
C THR A 91 -14.94 3.84 -22.64
N THR A 92 -15.40 2.62 -22.44
CA THR A 92 -15.94 2.11 -21.18
C THR A 92 -14.91 1.24 -20.51
N ILE A 93 -15.08 0.96 -19.23
CA ILE A 93 -14.16 0.14 -18.46
C ILE A 93 -14.36 -1.35 -18.80
N LEU A 94 -13.26 -2.03 -19.05
CA LEU A 94 -13.24 -3.49 -19.23
C LEU A 94 -13.46 -4.18 -17.87
N PRO A 95 -14.18 -5.32 -17.84
CA PRO A 95 -14.45 -6.05 -16.58
C PRO A 95 -13.20 -6.42 -15.79
N ASP A 96 -12.11 -6.77 -16.51
CA ASP A 96 -10.86 -7.24 -15.93
C ASP A 96 -9.83 -6.11 -15.67
N ALA A 97 -10.20 -4.85 -15.93
CA ALA A 97 -9.30 -3.73 -15.69
C ALA A 97 -9.22 -3.42 -14.19
N ASP A 98 -8.00 -3.31 -13.69
CA ASP A 98 -7.73 -2.89 -12.30
C ASP A 98 -7.60 -1.37 -12.19
N ALA A 99 -7.10 -0.71 -13.24
CA ALA A 99 -6.98 0.75 -13.27
C ALA A 99 -7.11 1.32 -14.69
N LEU A 100 -7.50 2.59 -14.73
CA LEU A 100 -7.44 3.45 -15.90
C LEU A 100 -6.36 4.52 -15.67
N PHE A 101 -5.38 4.57 -16.57
CA PHE A 101 -4.40 5.66 -16.64
C PHE A 101 -4.86 6.67 -17.69
N LEU A 102 -4.82 7.94 -17.35
CA LEU A 102 -5.07 9.04 -18.27
C LEU A 102 -3.87 9.99 -18.23
N THR A 103 -3.27 10.27 -19.39
CA THR A 103 -2.09 11.13 -19.50
C THR A 103 -2.40 12.29 -20.43
N ALA A 104 -2.23 13.51 -19.97
CA ALA A 104 -2.33 14.71 -20.79
C ALA A 104 -0.97 15.05 -21.40
N ILE A 105 -0.95 15.29 -22.71
CA ILE A 105 0.23 15.67 -23.49
C ILE A 105 -0.04 17.03 -24.14
N ASP A 106 0.89 17.95 -24.01
CA ASP A 106 0.80 19.26 -24.64
C ASP A 106 1.04 19.21 -26.15
N ARG A 107 0.85 20.33 -26.84
CA ARG A 107 1.09 20.45 -28.28
C ARG A 107 2.56 20.23 -28.71
N TYR A 108 3.50 20.25 -27.78
CA TYR A 108 4.92 20.00 -28.03
C TYR A 108 5.35 18.56 -27.74
N GLY A 109 4.41 17.72 -27.26
CA GLY A 109 4.67 16.33 -26.93
C GLY A 109 5.13 16.09 -25.48
N HIS A 110 5.12 17.10 -24.63
CA HIS A 110 5.49 16.93 -23.23
C HIS A 110 4.32 16.41 -22.41
N GLU A 111 4.61 15.47 -21.51
CA GLU A 111 3.65 15.00 -20.51
C GLU A 111 3.39 16.11 -19.48
N LEU A 112 2.15 16.58 -19.43
CA LEU A 112 1.68 17.53 -18.42
C LEU A 112 1.45 16.83 -17.09
N TRP A 113 0.62 15.79 -17.08
CA TRP A 113 0.34 14.97 -15.91
C TRP A 113 -0.26 13.63 -16.31
N ARG A 114 -0.14 12.65 -15.38
CA ARG A 114 -0.80 11.36 -15.48
C ARG A 114 -1.67 11.12 -14.26
N TRP A 115 -2.95 10.87 -14.48
CA TRP A 115 -3.89 10.42 -13.47
C TRP A 115 -4.00 8.91 -13.49
N THR A 116 -4.09 8.33 -12.28
CA THR A 116 -4.34 6.89 -12.09
C THR A 116 -5.66 6.73 -11.36
N PHE A 117 -6.63 6.08 -12.00
CA PHE A 117 -7.93 5.80 -11.41
C PHE A 117 -8.05 4.29 -11.16
N PRO A 118 -7.95 3.82 -9.90
CA PRO A 118 -8.29 2.44 -9.58
C PRO A 118 -9.77 2.18 -9.90
N VAL A 119 -10.04 1.11 -10.64
CA VAL A 119 -11.41 0.72 -11.04
C VAL A 119 -11.97 -0.31 -10.09
N ASN A 120 -11.17 -1.31 -9.77
CA ASN A 120 -11.50 -2.28 -8.75
C ASN A 120 -10.84 -1.82 -7.45
N LYS A 121 -11.61 -1.74 -6.36
CA LYS A 121 -10.99 -1.75 -5.06
C LYS A 121 -10.17 -3.03 -5.01
N LEU A 122 -8.88 -2.90 -4.79
CA LEU A 122 -7.98 -4.04 -4.62
C LEU A 122 -8.37 -4.76 -3.31
N ASN A 123 -9.51 -5.42 -3.34
CA ASN A 123 -9.96 -6.32 -2.27
C ASN A 123 -9.19 -7.65 -2.35
N GLN A 124 -7.87 -7.56 -2.55
CA GLN A 124 -7.02 -8.76 -2.57
C GLN A 124 -7.00 -9.51 -1.23
N ALA A 125 -7.45 -8.86 -0.17
CA ALA A 125 -7.59 -9.51 1.14
C ALA A 125 -8.86 -10.38 1.28
N ASN A 126 -9.83 -10.28 0.36
CA ASN A 126 -11.13 -10.92 0.47
C ASN A 126 -11.50 -11.82 -0.72
N GLU A 127 -10.58 -12.21 -1.57
CA GLU A 127 -10.83 -13.39 -2.38
C GLU A 127 -10.97 -14.57 -1.42
N VAL A 128 -12.22 -14.84 -1.06
CA VAL A 128 -12.62 -16.10 -0.43
C VAL A 128 -12.27 -17.17 -1.45
N LEU A 129 -11.07 -17.69 -1.31
CA LEU A 129 -10.63 -18.83 -2.11
C LEU A 129 -11.59 -19.95 -1.87
N SER A 130 -12.02 -20.59 -2.95
CA SER A 130 -12.94 -21.73 -2.95
C SER A 130 -12.63 -22.69 -1.81
N PRO A 131 -13.66 -23.27 -1.18
CA PRO A 131 -13.45 -24.19 -0.06
C PRO A 131 -12.59 -25.34 -0.52
N LEU A 132 -11.35 -25.39 -0.05
CA LEU A 132 -10.43 -26.49 -0.30
C LEU A 132 -10.69 -27.60 0.73
N SER A 133 -10.46 -28.83 0.30
CA SER A 133 -10.60 -30.04 1.11
C SER A 133 -9.61 -30.14 2.29
N ASN A 134 -8.68 -29.21 2.41
CA ASN A 134 -7.69 -29.19 3.47
C ASN A 134 -8.23 -28.48 4.72
N LYS A 135 -8.00 -29.10 5.87
CA LYS A 135 -8.37 -28.54 7.16
C LYS A 135 -7.14 -27.84 7.78
N VAL A 136 -7.35 -26.67 8.37
CA VAL A 136 -6.35 -26.04 9.24
C VAL A 136 -6.35 -26.82 10.56
N THR A 137 -5.17 -27.15 11.05
CA THR A 137 -5.00 -27.89 12.33
C THR A 137 -4.10 -27.12 13.26
N SER A 138 -4.33 -27.25 14.54
CA SER A 138 -3.46 -26.68 15.56
C SER A 138 -3.04 -27.71 16.60
N THR A 139 -1.86 -27.54 17.14
CA THR A 139 -1.32 -28.28 18.27
C THR A 139 -0.70 -27.32 19.25
N GLU A 140 -0.93 -27.56 20.54
CA GLU A 140 -0.42 -26.71 21.60
C GLU A 140 0.56 -27.46 22.49
N THR A 141 1.58 -26.74 22.92
CA THR A 141 2.46 -27.09 24.02
C THR A 141 2.28 -26.08 25.16
N GLU A 142 3.05 -26.23 26.22
CA GLU A 142 3.07 -25.23 27.31
C GLU A 142 3.44 -23.84 26.79
N ASN A 143 4.40 -23.73 25.87
CA ASN A 143 5.01 -22.49 25.45
C ASN A 143 4.58 -22.00 24.05
N GLU A 144 4.05 -22.89 23.21
CA GLU A 144 3.81 -22.60 21.80
C GLU A 144 2.48 -23.15 21.32
N LEU A 145 1.90 -22.43 20.38
CA LEU A 145 0.81 -22.87 19.50
C LEU A 145 1.38 -23.02 18.09
N THR A 146 1.28 -24.23 17.54
CA THR A 146 1.66 -24.52 16.15
C THR A 146 0.40 -24.68 15.30
N VAL A 147 0.28 -23.91 14.22
CA VAL A 147 -0.83 -23.99 13.25
C VAL A 147 -0.29 -24.49 11.93
N LYS A 148 -0.96 -25.52 11.36
CA LYS A 148 -0.61 -26.10 10.06
C LYS A 148 -1.77 -25.95 9.08
N ALA A 149 -1.47 -25.42 7.90
CA ALA A 149 -2.40 -25.23 6.81
C ALA A 149 -1.70 -25.57 5.49
N LYS A 150 -2.19 -26.59 4.77
CA LYS A 150 -1.55 -27.11 3.55
C LYS A 150 -0.07 -27.44 3.83
N ASN A 151 0.84 -26.69 3.23
CA ASN A 151 2.30 -26.83 3.38
C ASN A 151 2.95 -25.72 4.24
N HIS A 152 2.12 -24.91 4.90
CA HIS A 152 2.56 -23.83 5.78
C HIS A 152 2.46 -24.25 7.25
N THR A 153 3.42 -23.79 8.03
CA THR A 153 3.42 -23.95 9.49
C THR A 153 3.71 -22.60 10.12
N PHE A 154 2.86 -22.19 11.04
CA PHE A 154 2.98 -20.95 11.83
C PHE A 154 3.19 -21.34 13.30
N ILE A 155 4.14 -20.72 13.96
CA ILE A 155 4.45 -20.96 15.37
C ILE A 155 4.22 -19.65 16.14
N PHE A 156 3.31 -19.68 17.10
CA PHE A 156 3.00 -18.56 17.99
C PHE A 156 3.48 -18.85 19.39
N SER A 157 4.03 -17.86 20.04
CA SER A 157 4.44 -17.93 21.44
C SER A 157 3.26 -17.71 22.36
N LYS A 158 3.08 -18.58 23.33
CA LYS A 158 2.10 -18.42 24.42
C LYS A 158 2.61 -17.51 25.54
N LYS A 159 3.86 -17.07 25.49
CA LYS A 159 4.47 -16.16 26.44
C LYS A 159 4.18 -14.69 26.14
N ASP A 160 4.16 -14.33 24.85
CA ASP A 160 4.03 -12.96 24.40
C ASP A 160 3.01 -12.75 23.26
N GLY A 161 2.38 -13.83 22.77
CA GLY A 161 1.37 -13.80 21.71
C GLY A 161 1.93 -13.55 20.30
N GLN A 162 3.25 -13.47 20.15
CA GLN A 162 3.88 -13.15 18.87
C GLN A 162 4.04 -14.37 17.96
N LEU A 163 4.02 -14.13 16.66
CA LEU A 163 4.50 -15.09 15.67
C LEU A 163 6.01 -15.28 15.83
N LYS A 164 6.46 -16.49 16.12
CA LYS A 164 7.89 -16.82 16.31
C LYS A 164 8.54 -17.42 15.08
N GLY A 165 7.78 -17.95 14.17
CA GLY A 165 8.33 -18.50 12.96
C GLY A 165 7.28 -18.96 11.97
N VAL A 166 7.71 -19.00 10.72
CA VAL A 166 6.92 -19.50 9.60
C VAL A 166 7.78 -20.49 8.82
N SER A 167 7.19 -21.58 8.36
CA SER A 167 7.84 -22.44 7.38
C SER A 167 6.87 -22.82 6.26
N VAL A 168 7.41 -22.96 5.05
CA VAL A 168 6.69 -23.39 3.85
C VAL A 168 7.43 -24.58 3.24
N ASN A 169 6.73 -25.69 2.99
CA ASN A 169 7.34 -26.94 2.53
C ASN A 169 8.51 -27.41 3.45
N ASN A 170 8.35 -27.26 4.75
CA ASN A 170 9.37 -27.54 5.77
C ASN A 170 10.63 -26.65 5.69
N ARG A 171 10.63 -25.64 4.83
CA ARG A 171 11.71 -24.65 4.74
C ARG A 171 11.34 -23.44 5.61
N LYS A 172 12.18 -23.15 6.60
CA LYS A 172 11.99 -21.99 7.47
C LYS A 172 12.15 -20.69 6.67
N ILE A 173 11.23 -19.76 6.91
CA ILE A 173 11.32 -18.37 6.45
C ILE A 173 11.83 -17.54 7.63
N SER A 174 12.78 -16.65 7.38
CA SER A 174 13.37 -15.78 8.41
C SER A 174 12.43 -14.59 8.76
N PHE A 175 11.16 -14.90 9.04
CA PHE A 175 10.13 -13.93 9.38
C PHE A 175 9.53 -14.30 10.74
N ALA A 176 9.73 -13.43 11.72
CA ALA A 176 9.41 -13.77 13.10
C ALA A 176 9.25 -12.53 14.01
N ASN A 177 8.99 -12.80 15.29
CA ASN A 177 9.00 -11.86 16.41
C ASN A 177 8.11 -10.63 16.19
N GLY A 178 6.86 -10.86 15.81
CA GLY A 178 5.88 -9.80 15.64
C GLY A 178 4.45 -10.31 15.60
N PRO A 179 3.51 -9.39 15.40
CA PRO A 179 3.74 -7.95 15.23
C PRO A 179 4.12 -7.25 16.56
N ARG A 180 5.01 -6.28 16.47
CA ARG A 180 5.30 -5.33 17.55
C ARG A 180 4.90 -3.95 17.07
N PHE A 181 4.29 -3.15 17.93
CA PHE A 181 4.04 -1.75 17.64
C PHE A 181 5.36 -0.98 17.64
N ILE A 182 5.54 -0.13 16.65
CA ILE A 182 6.65 0.82 16.57
C ILE A 182 6.09 2.22 16.33
N GLY A 183 6.54 3.18 17.13
CA GLY A 183 6.35 4.60 16.91
C GLY A 183 7.68 5.30 17.09
N ALA A 184 8.00 6.24 16.21
CA ALA A 184 9.23 6.99 16.32
C ALA A 184 9.00 8.47 15.99
N ARG A 185 9.74 9.32 16.65
CA ARG A 185 9.79 10.75 16.38
C ARG A 185 11.22 11.14 16.02
N ARG A 186 11.35 11.87 14.95
CA ARG A 186 12.63 12.45 14.55
C ARG A 186 13.00 13.58 15.52
N ALA A 187 14.29 13.72 15.80
CA ALA A 187 14.79 14.87 16.54
C ALA A 187 14.38 16.19 15.85
N ASP A 188 14.03 17.20 16.64
CA ASP A 188 13.64 18.50 16.14
C ASP A 188 14.75 19.08 15.25
N ARG A 189 14.38 19.42 14.00
CA ARG A 189 15.23 20.18 13.09
C ARG A 189 15.01 21.66 13.33
N SER A 190 16.04 22.40 13.68
CA SER A 190 16.00 23.84 13.53
C SER A 190 16.35 24.21 12.07
N LEU A 191 15.79 25.30 11.56
CA LEU A 191 16.17 25.85 10.24
C LEU A 191 17.65 26.18 10.20
N ASP A 192 18.22 26.61 11.33
CA ASP A 192 19.65 26.90 11.46
C ASP A 192 20.52 25.66 11.28
N GLN A 193 20.08 24.49 11.76
CA GLN A 193 20.76 23.22 11.56
C GLN A 193 20.72 22.76 10.10
N PHE A 194 19.67 23.12 9.36
CA PHE A 194 19.57 22.79 7.94
C PHE A 194 20.59 23.57 7.09
N TYR A 195 20.88 24.80 7.46
CA TYR A 195 21.83 25.66 6.74
C TYR A 195 23.25 25.64 7.31
N ASN A 196 23.46 25.17 8.52
CA ASN A 196 24.76 25.12 9.16
C ASN A 196 25.44 23.77 8.91
N HIS A 197 26.09 23.65 7.76
CA HIS A 197 26.73 22.42 7.30
C HIS A 197 28.01 22.02 8.06
N ASP A 198 28.52 22.90 8.92
CA ASP A 198 29.83 22.72 9.56
C ASP A 198 29.76 22.03 10.95
N ASP A 199 28.56 21.84 11.50
CA ASP A 199 28.41 21.18 12.79
C ASP A 199 28.09 19.68 12.60
N GLU A 200 29.12 18.85 12.73
CA GLU A 200 29.02 17.39 12.68
C GLU A 200 28.07 16.81 13.75
N LYS A 201 28.01 17.43 14.93
CA LYS A 201 27.09 17.00 16.01
C LYS A 201 25.64 17.31 15.68
N ALA A 202 25.37 18.41 14.98
CA ALA A 202 24.03 18.72 14.50
C ALA A 202 23.57 17.72 13.42
N LYS A 203 24.48 17.29 12.53
CA LYS A 203 24.21 16.26 11.50
C LYS A 203 23.90 14.90 12.12
N GLU A 204 24.60 14.54 13.20
CA GLU A 204 24.35 13.30 13.94
C GLU A 204 22.99 13.33 14.65
N LYS A 205 22.67 14.44 15.29
CA LYS A 205 21.39 14.67 15.99
C LYS A 205 20.19 14.66 15.02
N ASP A 206 20.35 15.14 13.80
CA ASP A 206 19.33 15.15 12.76
C ASP A 206 18.96 13.74 12.24
N ARG A 207 19.79 12.74 12.49
CA ARG A 207 19.61 11.36 12.07
C ARG A 207 19.03 10.46 13.15
N THR A 208 18.93 10.97 14.39
CA THR A 208 18.41 10.20 15.51
C THR A 208 16.89 10.24 15.55
N TYR A 209 16.30 9.09 15.79
CA TYR A 209 14.88 8.93 16.08
C TYR A 209 14.73 8.53 17.55
N SER A 210 13.75 9.11 18.23
CA SER A 210 13.31 8.63 19.52
C SER A 210 12.21 7.60 19.28
N GLU A 211 12.47 6.35 19.64
CA GLU A 211 11.48 5.30 19.57
C GLU A 211 10.57 5.36 20.79
N PHE A 212 9.28 5.13 20.59
CA PHE A 212 8.32 4.96 21.66
C PHE A 212 8.28 3.48 22.02
N PRO A 213 8.64 3.11 23.27
CA PRO A 213 8.61 1.72 23.68
C PRO A 213 7.17 1.19 23.65
N ASP A 214 7.00 0.00 23.11
CA ASP A 214 5.75 -0.72 23.23
C ASP A 214 5.67 -1.33 24.63
N ALA A 215 4.83 -0.75 25.48
CA ALA A 215 4.58 -1.21 26.83
C ALA A 215 3.40 -2.21 26.91
N ALA A 216 2.96 -2.74 25.78
CA ALA A 216 1.86 -3.71 25.73
C ALA A 216 2.23 -4.99 26.49
N VAL A 217 1.36 -5.37 27.43
CA VAL A 217 1.52 -6.57 28.24
C VAL A 217 0.57 -7.63 27.71
N PHE A 218 1.13 -8.73 27.21
CA PHE A 218 0.37 -9.88 26.76
C PHE A 218 -0.50 -10.44 27.90
N THR A 219 -1.74 -10.82 27.58
CA THR A 219 -2.69 -11.36 28.56
C THR A 219 -3.07 -12.80 28.26
N LYS A 220 -3.44 -13.09 27.01
CA LYS A 220 -3.85 -14.44 26.59
C LYS A 220 -3.79 -14.63 25.07
N LEU A 221 -3.69 -15.89 24.66
CA LEU A 221 -3.84 -16.34 23.29
C LEU A 221 -5.12 -17.17 23.19
N ASP A 222 -6.04 -16.75 22.35
CA ASP A 222 -7.29 -17.45 22.06
C ASP A 222 -7.23 -18.08 20.66
N VAL A 223 -7.82 -19.28 20.53
CA VAL A 223 -7.90 -20.00 19.24
C VAL A 223 -9.36 -20.33 18.95
N LYS A 224 -9.81 -20.02 17.75
CA LYS A 224 -11.21 -20.28 17.32
C LYS A 224 -11.21 -20.81 15.88
N GLU A 225 -12.03 -21.83 15.60
CA GLU A 225 -12.35 -22.24 14.23
C GLU A 225 -13.54 -21.39 13.71
N ASP A 226 -13.45 -20.93 12.45
CA ASP A 226 -14.51 -20.16 11.80
C ASP A 226 -14.52 -20.39 10.29
N GLY A 227 -15.58 -21.03 9.78
CA GLY A 227 -15.78 -21.25 8.35
C GLY A 227 -14.65 -22.03 7.65
N GLY A 228 -13.94 -22.92 8.38
CA GLY A 228 -12.77 -23.66 7.87
C GLY A 228 -11.44 -22.97 8.09
N ASN A 229 -11.44 -21.71 8.51
CA ASN A 229 -10.26 -20.97 8.93
C ASN A 229 -9.95 -21.22 10.41
N LEU A 230 -8.71 -21.00 10.80
CA LEU A 230 -8.31 -20.91 12.20
C LEU A 230 -7.96 -19.45 12.53
N ILE A 231 -8.59 -18.95 13.58
CA ILE A 231 -8.36 -17.58 14.08
C ILE A 231 -7.53 -17.69 15.35
N VAL A 232 -6.36 -17.08 15.35
CA VAL A 232 -5.47 -16.97 16.52
C VAL A 232 -5.49 -15.52 16.98
N THR A 233 -5.92 -15.28 18.21
CA THR A 233 -6.06 -13.93 18.77
C THR A 233 -5.18 -13.77 19.99
N ALA A 234 -4.21 -12.86 19.94
CA ALA A 234 -3.43 -12.41 21.08
C ALA A 234 -4.02 -11.09 21.61
N ASN A 235 -4.32 -11.05 22.91
CA ASN A 235 -4.86 -9.88 23.60
C ASN A 235 -3.79 -9.29 24.49
N TYR A 236 -3.77 -7.96 24.54
CA TYR A 236 -2.82 -7.19 25.33
C TYR A 236 -3.56 -6.22 26.25
N LYS A 237 -2.87 -5.71 27.22
CA LYS A 237 -3.31 -4.60 28.10
C LYS A 237 -2.13 -3.66 28.31
N LEU A 238 -2.42 -2.41 28.61
CA LEU A 238 -1.41 -1.34 28.68
C LEU A 238 -0.70 -1.13 27.35
N GLY A 239 0.11 -0.09 27.25
CA GLY A 239 0.81 0.22 26.01
C GLY A 239 -0.11 0.63 24.87
N ASN A 240 0.33 0.43 23.62
CA ASN A 240 -0.35 0.91 22.43
C ASN A 240 -1.04 -0.19 21.61
N LEU A 241 -0.67 -1.44 21.79
CA LEU A 241 -1.25 -2.57 21.09
C LEU A 241 -2.30 -3.25 21.97
N ASP A 242 -3.54 -3.33 21.49
CA ASP A 242 -4.66 -3.93 22.23
C ASP A 242 -4.89 -5.38 21.84
N LYS A 243 -4.91 -5.65 20.53
CA LYS A 243 -5.24 -6.95 19.96
C LYS A 243 -4.51 -7.21 18.67
N VAL A 244 -4.07 -8.45 18.50
CA VAL A 244 -3.55 -9.00 17.24
C VAL A 244 -4.34 -10.25 16.89
N GLN A 245 -4.87 -10.33 15.67
CA GLN A 245 -5.64 -11.47 15.19
C GLN A 245 -5.07 -11.96 13.87
N TRP A 246 -4.76 -13.23 13.80
CA TRP A 246 -4.38 -13.94 12.60
C TRP A 246 -5.51 -14.84 12.13
N THR A 247 -6.00 -14.63 10.93
CA THR A 247 -6.95 -15.53 10.26
C THR A 247 -6.20 -16.37 9.24
N ILE A 248 -6.04 -17.65 9.51
CA ILE A 248 -5.27 -18.58 8.67
C ILE A 248 -6.25 -19.50 7.95
N ASN A 249 -6.22 -19.47 6.61
CA ASN A 249 -7.11 -20.27 5.78
C ASN A 249 -6.49 -21.62 5.38
N PRO A 250 -7.29 -22.56 4.85
CA PRO A 250 -6.81 -23.89 4.44
C PRO A 250 -5.71 -23.89 3.37
N ASN A 251 -5.54 -22.80 2.60
CA ASN A 251 -4.48 -22.64 1.61
C ASN A 251 -3.12 -22.29 2.22
N GLY A 252 -3.10 -21.91 3.50
CA GLY A 252 -1.91 -21.42 4.18
C GLY A 252 -1.71 -19.91 4.04
N GLU A 253 -2.71 -19.17 3.57
CA GLU A 253 -2.69 -17.72 3.62
C GLU A 253 -3.08 -17.25 5.00
N ALA A 254 -2.43 -16.19 5.47
CA ALA A 254 -2.65 -15.61 6.77
C ALA A 254 -2.95 -14.11 6.63
N VAL A 255 -4.11 -13.70 7.13
CA VAL A 255 -4.50 -12.29 7.25
C VAL A 255 -4.23 -11.83 8.67
N LEU A 256 -3.57 -10.69 8.80
CA LEU A 256 -3.26 -10.05 10.07
C LEU A 256 -4.14 -8.83 10.26
N ASP A 257 -4.94 -8.86 11.32
CA ASP A 257 -5.67 -7.70 11.85
C ASP A 257 -5.06 -7.30 13.19
N TYR A 258 -4.86 -6.01 13.42
CA TYR A 258 -4.37 -5.50 14.69
C TYR A 258 -5.13 -4.24 15.11
N THR A 259 -5.33 -4.12 16.41
CA THR A 259 -5.94 -2.93 17.01
C THR A 259 -4.92 -2.28 17.93
N TYR A 260 -4.68 -1.00 17.70
CA TYR A 260 -3.78 -0.21 18.55
C TYR A 260 -4.47 1.09 18.97
N ASN A 261 -4.01 1.63 20.09
CA ASN A 261 -4.45 2.90 20.63
C ASN A 261 -3.22 3.76 20.91
N PHE A 262 -3.07 4.85 20.17
CA PHE A 262 -1.94 5.75 20.29
C PHE A 262 -2.42 7.21 20.27
N SER A 263 -1.87 8.01 21.18
CA SER A 263 -2.08 9.46 21.19
C SER A 263 -0.73 10.15 21.28
N GLY A 264 -0.44 11.03 20.34
CA GLY A 264 0.82 11.77 20.30
C GLY A 264 1.24 12.14 18.88
N VAL A 265 2.35 12.86 18.77
CA VAL A 265 2.96 13.24 17.49
C VAL A 265 4.06 12.26 17.17
N VAL A 266 3.98 11.67 15.97
CA VAL A 266 4.98 10.74 15.46
C VAL A 266 5.32 11.09 14.01
N ASP A 267 6.53 10.78 13.59
CA ASP A 267 6.94 10.86 12.18
C ASP A 267 6.81 9.49 11.49
N LEU A 268 6.91 8.43 12.28
CA LEU A 268 6.73 7.05 11.81
C LEU A 268 5.90 6.28 12.85
N MET A 269 4.91 5.54 12.37
CA MET A 269 4.12 4.61 13.19
C MET A 269 3.73 3.39 12.37
N GLY A 270 3.76 2.22 13.02
CA GLY A 270 3.37 0.98 12.36
C GLY A 270 3.56 -0.24 13.24
N ILE A 271 3.53 -1.38 12.60
CA ILE A 271 3.90 -2.66 13.21
C ILE A 271 5.15 -3.21 12.53
N CYS A 272 5.97 -3.92 13.25
CA CYS A 272 7.19 -4.51 12.73
C CYS A 272 7.34 -5.99 13.08
N PHE A 273 8.16 -6.65 12.27
CA PHE A 273 8.61 -8.04 12.42
C PHE A 273 10.11 -8.07 12.21
N ASP A 274 10.76 -9.11 12.71
CA ASP A 274 12.16 -9.35 12.40
C ASP A 274 12.28 -10.05 11.05
N TYR A 275 13.14 -9.54 10.20
CA TYR A 275 13.61 -10.16 8.97
C TYR A 275 15.05 -9.71 8.69
N PRO A 276 16.00 -10.61 8.39
CA PRO A 276 17.39 -10.23 8.13
C PRO A 276 17.50 -9.31 6.92
N GLU A 277 18.14 -8.15 7.10
CA GLU A 277 18.25 -7.14 6.05
C GLU A 277 19.06 -7.64 4.84
N ASP A 278 20.09 -8.44 5.09
CA ASP A 278 20.93 -9.05 4.05
C ASP A 278 20.20 -10.03 3.13
N GLN A 279 19.02 -10.49 3.55
CA GLN A 279 18.14 -11.35 2.74
C GLN A 279 17.11 -10.55 1.92
N VAL A 280 17.03 -9.23 2.09
CA VAL A 280 16.12 -8.37 1.33
C VAL A 280 16.79 -7.95 0.03
N ILE A 281 16.48 -8.62 -1.06
CA ILE A 281 17.02 -8.32 -2.39
C ILE A 281 16.28 -7.12 -3.02
N SER A 282 14.96 -7.09 -2.88
CA SER A 282 14.11 -6.03 -3.44
C SER A 282 12.79 -5.94 -2.69
N LYS A 283 12.11 -4.82 -2.88
CA LYS A 283 10.75 -4.60 -2.37
C LYS A 283 9.83 -4.29 -3.53
N ARG A 284 8.65 -4.90 -3.54
CA ARG A 284 7.59 -4.60 -4.50
C ARG A 284 6.28 -4.37 -3.75
N TRP A 285 5.60 -3.34 -4.12
CA TRP A 285 4.28 -3.03 -3.57
C TRP A 285 3.33 -2.59 -4.68
N LEU A 286 2.05 -2.75 -4.43
CA LEU A 286 0.95 -2.26 -5.24
C LEU A 286 0.07 -1.40 -4.35
N GLY A 287 -0.18 -0.18 -4.74
CA GLY A 287 -0.99 0.75 -3.96
C GLY A 287 -0.99 2.15 -4.57
N ALA A 288 -1.76 3.04 -3.98
CA ALA A 288 -1.67 4.45 -4.30
C ALA A 288 -0.32 4.98 -3.81
N GLY A 289 0.49 5.43 -4.75
CA GLY A 289 1.73 6.12 -4.44
C GLY A 289 1.51 7.62 -4.26
N PRO A 290 2.49 8.35 -3.75
CA PRO A 290 2.42 9.80 -3.65
C PRO A 290 2.56 10.49 -5.01
N TYR A 291 2.92 9.77 -6.10
CA TYR A 291 3.21 10.33 -7.42
C TYR A 291 2.72 9.44 -8.55
#